data_bbe419ce4cab7969428666c4a531cce6
#
_entry.id   bbe419ce4cab7969428666c4a531cce6
#
_cell.length_a   1.000
_cell.length_b   1.000
_cell.length_c   1.000
_cell.angle_alpha   90.00
_cell.angle_beta   90.00
_cell.angle_gamma   90.00
#
_symmetry.space_group_name_H-M   'P 1'
#
loop_
_entity.id
_entity.type
_entity.pdbx_description
1 polymer ?
#
loop_
_entity_poly.entity_id
_entity_poly.type
_entity_poly.pdbx_seq_one_letter_code
_entity_poly.pdbx_strand_id
1 'polypeptide(L)'
;MTRHLVCLSFDFDAFSGWIARGLTTPTPMSRGEFGAIGAERILTLLEKYNIHTTWFIPGVTIGTYPEICGRVAGAGHEIGNHGWTHTPPTKLTPTTEDTDLERANYAIQRLSGISVKGYRSPSWDLSPHTIQLLIKHGFLYDSSMMGNDHHPYRARYEDKIAQDGVLQFGPKTDLIEMPISWTLDDYPYFEFVRTETTILPGLSIAENVLKNWVDDFSFMRKTETWGVLTYTFHPFVIGRGHRMIIL
;
A
#
# COMPACT_ATOMS: atom_id res chain seq x y z
N MET A 1 -23.08 -6.44 18.58
CA MET A 1 -21.68 -6.77 18.92
C MET A 1 -20.81 -5.66 18.38
N THR A 2 -19.99 -5.05 19.25
CA THR A 2 -18.92 -4.15 18.79
C THR A 2 -17.91 -4.96 17.99
N ARG A 3 -17.57 -4.51 16.80
CA ARG A 3 -16.62 -5.20 15.91
C ARG A 3 -15.50 -4.26 15.52
N HIS A 4 -14.28 -4.62 15.89
CA HIS A 4 -13.07 -3.94 15.45
C HIS A 4 -12.34 -4.86 14.47
N LEU A 5 -11.97 -4.31 13.33
CA LEU A 5 -11.28 -5.02 12.25
C LEU A 5 -9.83 -4.55 12.17
N VAL A 6 -8.95 -5.48 11.90
CA VAL A 6 -7.56 -5.21 11.56
C VAL A 6 -7.32 -5.73 10.15
N CYS A 7 -6.93 -4.84 9.26
CA CYS A 7 -6.52 -5.16 7.90
C CYS A 7 -4.98 -5.17 7.85
N LEU A 8 -4.40 -6.33 7.62
CA LEU A 8 -2.97 -6.43 7.30
C LEU A 8 -2.84 -6.31 5.80
N SER A 9 -2.06 -5.36 5.33
CA SER A 9 -1.81 -5.16 3.91
C SER A 9 -0.31 -5.15 3.61
N PHE A 10 0.05 -5.65 2.44
CA PHE A 10 1.44 -5.78 2.02
C PHE A 10 1.65 -5.09 0.67
N ASP A 11 2.50 -4.07 0.64
CA ASP A 11 2.94 -3.43 -0.58
C ASP A 11 4.18 -4.20 -1.09
N PHE A 12 3.95 -5.09 -2.06
CA PHE A 12 5.03 -5.94 -2.58
C PHE A 12 5.80 -5.24 -3.70
N ASP A 13 6.43 -4.16 -3.32
CA ASP A 13 7.19 -3.30 -4.24
C ASP A 13 8.41 -4.00 -4.84
N ALA A 14 9.08 -4.86 -4.07
CA ALA A 14 10.38 -5.37 -4.42
C ALA A 14 11.32 -4.20 -4.83
N PHE A 15 11.79 -4.19 -6.06
CA PHE A 15 12.67 -3.14 -6.58
C PHE A 15 11.96 -2.04 -7.36
N SER A 16 10.64 -2.11 -7.53
CA SER A 16 9.88 -1.17 -8.38
C SER A 16 10.07 0.29 -7.97
N GLY A 17 10.04 0.58 -6.68
CA GLY A 17 10.29 1.92 -6.15
C GLY A 17 11.71 2.45 -6.42
N TRP A 18 12.71 1.56 -6.54
CA TRP A 18 14.07 1.95 -6.93
C TRP A 18 14.14 2.27 -8.42
N ILE A 19 13.48 1.47 -9.27
CA ILE A 19 13.35 1.74 -10.71
C ILE A 19 12.66 3.10 -10.93
N ALA A 20 11.54 3.36 -10.28
CA ALA A 20 10.81 4.62 -10.41
C ALA A 20 11.66 5.86 -10.04
N ARG A 21 12.65 5.69 -9.18
CA ARG A 21 13.60 6.76 -8.76
C ARG A 21 14.88 6.78 -9.58
N GLY A 22 15.06 5.90 -10.57
CA GLY A 22 16.30 5.78 -11.35
C GLY A 22 17.49 5.17 -10.59
N LEU A 23 17.25 4.55 -9.42
CA LEU A 23 18.28 3.94 -8.57
C LEU A 23 18.52 2.48 -8.96
N THR A 24 19.06 2.25 -10.14
CA THR A 24 19.18 0.93 -10.77
C THR A 24 20.56 0.29 -10.66
N THR A 25 21.43 0.82 -9.80
CA THR A 25 22.73 0.19 -9.50
C THR A 25 22.55 -1.04 -8.60
N PRO A 26 23.54 -1.98 -8.56
CA PRO A 26 23.37 -3.26 -7.85
C PRO A 26 22.94 -3.14 -6.38
N THR A 27 23.43 -2.15 -5.63
CA THR A 27 23.12 -2.02 -4.20
C THR A 27 21.64 -1.69 -3.92
N PRO A 28 21.02 -0.65 -4.50
CA PRO A 28 19.58 -0.45 -4.37
C PRO A 28 18.77 -1.64 -4.88
N MET A 29 19.12 -2.19 -6.03
CA MET A 29 18.40 -3.32 -6.62
C MET A 29 18.40 -4.55 -5.70
N SER A 30 19.54 -4.89 -5.09
CA SER A 30 19.66 -6.02 -4.16
C SER A 30 18.79 -5.86 -2.89
N ARG A 31 18.47 -4.63 -2.49
CA ARG A 31 17.54 -4.38 -1.38
C ARG A 31 16.12 -4.78 -1.77
N GLY A 32 15.72 -4.45 -2.99
CA GLY A 32 14.42 -4.84 -3.54
C GLY A 32 14.29 -6.34 -3.77
N GLU A 33 15.38 -7.01 -4.20
CA GLU A 33 15.43 -8.47 -4.38
C GLU A 33 15.09 -9.23 -3.09
N PHE A 34 15.49 -8.70 -1.93
CA PHE A 34 15.12 -9.29 -0.64
C PHE A 34 13.59 -9.37 -0.44
N GLY A 35 12.82 -8.55 -1.15
CA GLY A 35 11.35 -8.60 -1.12
C GLY A 35 10.79 -9.99 -1.42
N ALA A 36 11.42 -10.74 -2.32
CA ALA A 36 11.04 -12.12 -2.61
C ALA A 36 11.21 -13.04 -1.40
N ILE A 37 12.35 -12.96 -0.70
CA ILE A 37 12.60 -13.71 0.53
C ILE A 37 11.63 -13.31 1.64
N GLY A 38 11.38 -12.00 1.78
CA GLY A 38 10.42 -11.46 2.75
C GLY A 38 9.01 -11.97 2.50
N ALA A 39 8.55 -11.95 1.23
CA ALA A 39 7.24 -12.45 0.84
C ALA A 39 7.05 -13.95 1.19
N GLU A 40 8.06 -14.79 0.93
CA GLU A 40 8.04 -16.20 1.31
C GLU A 40 7.84 -16.41 2.82
N ARG A 41 8.57 -15.66 3.63
CA ARG A 41 8.46 -15.72 5.10
C ARG A 41 7.08 -15.28 5.58
N ILE A 42 6.54 -14.21 4.99
CA ILE A 42 5.22 -13.68 5.32
C ILE A 42 4.13 -14.68 4.92
N LEU A 43 4.17 -15.25 3.72
CA LEU A 43 3.22 -16.27 3.29
C LEU A 43 3.20 -17.47 4.24
N THR A 44 4.36 -17.96 4.65
CA THR A 44 4.47 -19.04 5.64
C THR A 44 3.84 -18.67 6.99
N LEU A 45 4.02 -17.41 7.43
CA LEU A 45 3.42 -16.92 8.67
C LEU A 45 1.90 -16.83 8.57
N LEU A 46 1.38 -16.26 7.47
CA LEU A 46 -0.05 -16.09 7.23
C LEU A 46 -0.75 -17.45 7.11
N GLU A 47 -0.15 -18.41 6.42
CA GLU A 47 -0.65 -19.78 6.33
C GLU A 47 -0.76 -20.43 7.73
N LYS A 48 0.30 -20.33 8.55
CA LYS A 48 0.32 -20.87 9.92
C LYS A 48 -0.85 -20.38 10.77
N TYR A 49 -1.26 -19.13 10.60
CA TYR A 49 -2.34 -18.52 11.39
C TYR A 49 -3.68 -18.47 10.64
N ASN A 50 -3.74 -18.99 9.41
CA ASN A 50 -4.93 -18.96 8.54
C ASN A 50 -5.49 -17.54 8.39
N ILE A 51 -4.61 -16.56 8.09
CA ILE A 51 -4.96 -15.15 7.92
C ILE A 51 -4.92 -14.79 6.44
N HIS A 52 -6.02 -14.25 5.91
CA HIS A 52 -6.09 -13.68 4.56
C HIS A 52 -5.88 -12.16 4.63
N THR A 53 -5.15 -11.65 3.65
CA THR A 53 -4.66 -10.25 3.62
C THR A 53 -4.78 -9.69 2.21
N THR A 54 -4.57 -8.37 2.07
CA THR A 54 -4.48 -7.71 0.76
C THR A 54 -3.01 -7.42 0.41
N TRP A 55 -2.63 -7.73 -0.82
CA TRP A 55 -1.30 -7.44 -1.36
C TRP A 55 -1.44 -6.46 -2.52
N PHE A 56 -0.90 -5.26 -2.37
CA PHE A 56 -0.80 -4.28 -3.44
C PHE A 56 0.51 -4.53 -4.19
N ILE A 57 0.41 -4.91 -5.47
CA ILE A 57 1.57 -5.40 -6.23
C ILE A 57 1.74 -4.59 -7.50
N PRO A 58 2.90 -3.91 -7.69
CA PRO A 58 3.22 -3.26 -8.96
C PRO A 58 3.32 -4.26 -10.11
N GLY A 59 2.87 -3.86 -11.30
CA GLY A 59 2.89 -4.74 -12.47
C GLY A 59 4.28 -5.27 -12.84
N VAL A 60 5.34 -4.47 -12.66
CA VAL A 60 6.73 -4.93 -12.92
C VAL A 60 7.18 -5.98 -11.90
N THR A 61 6.68 -5.94 -10.67
CA THR A 61 6.94 -6.96 -9.65
C THR A 61 6.28 -8.28 -10.03
N ILE A 62 5.03 -8.24 -10.53
CA ILE A 62 4.36 -9.43 -11.08
C ILE A 62 5.16 -10.03 -12.24
N GLY A 63 5.62 -9.18 -13.16
CA GLY A 63 6.41 -9.63 -14.31
C GLY A 63 7.75 -10.26 -13.95
N THR A 64 8.36 -9.82 -12.83
CA THR A 64 9.68 -10.32 -12.40
C THR A 64 9.58 -11.52 -11.47
N TYR A 65 8.57 -11.57 -10.59
CA TYR A 65 8.36 -12.64 -9.62
C TYR A 65 6.99 -13.32 -9.79
N PRO A 66 6.66 -13.85 -11.00
CA PRO A 66 5.34 -14.42 -11.27
C PRO A 66 4.99 -15.60 -10.37
N GLU A 67 5.98 -16.41 -9.97
CA GLU A 67 5.76 -17.58 -9.11
C GLU A 67 5.33 -17.17 -7.70
N ILE A 68 6.02 -16.21 -7.08
CA ILE A 68 5.68 -15.72 -5.73
C ILE A 68 4.33 -15.00 -5.75
N CYS A 69 4.13 -14.11 -6.74
CA CYS A 69 2.85 -13.43 -6.90
C CYS A 69 1.70 -14.42 -7.16
N GLY A 70 1.94 -15.48 -7.94
CA GLY A 70 0.99 -16.58 -8.14
C GLY A 70 0.66 -17.34 -6.86
N ARG A 71 1.62 -17.51 -5.95
CA ARG A 71 1.40 -18.12 -4.63
C ARG A 71 0.57 -17.21 -3.72
N VAL A 72 0.79 -15.89 -3.77
CA VAL A 72 -0.06 -14.91 -3.07
C VAL A 72 -1.53 -15.09 -3.49
N ALA A 73 -1.78 -15.11 -4.81
CA ALA A 73 -3.14 -15.33 -5.34
C ALA A 73 -3.69 -16.71 -4.98
N GLY A 74 -2.87 -17.77 -5.14
CA GLY A 74 -3.26 -19.15 -4.87
C GLY A 74 -3.56 -19.47 -3.40
N ALA A 75 -2.96 -18.68 -2.47
CA ALA A 75 -3.25 -18.74 -1.05
C ALA A 75 -4.55 -18.00 -0.64
N GLY A 76 -5.29 -17.46 -1.59
CA GLY A 76 -6.56 -16.77 -1.35
C GLY A 76 -6.42 -15.35 -0.81
N HIS A 77 -5.24 -14.75 -0.91
CA HIS A 77 -5.06 -13.33 -0.61
C HIS A 77 -5.63 -12.46 -1.74
N GLU A 78 -6.14 -11.29 -1.40
CA GLU A 78 -6.52 -10.28 -2.37
C GLU A 78 -5.27 -9.67 -3.01
N ILE A 79 -5.30 -9.42 -4.32
CA ILE A 79 -4.29 -8.63 -5.02
C ILE A 79 -4.93 -7.33 -5.48
N GLY A 80 -4.44 -6.21 -4.95
CA GLY A 80 -4.76 -4.85 -5.33
C GLY A 80 -3.74 -4.26 -6.32
N ASN A 81 -4.16 -3.23 -7.04
CA ASN A 81 -3.32 -2.50 -7.97
C ASN A 81 -2.41 -1.51 -7.23
N HIS A 82 -1.12 -1.51 -7.55
CA HIS A 82 -0.11 -0.59 -7.02
C HIS A 82 0.67 0.12 -8.14
N GLY A 83 -0.03 0.45 -9.24
CA GLY A 83 0.59 0.98 -10.45
C GLY A 83 1.43 -0.04 -11.20
N TRP A 84 2.10 0.42 -12.28
CA TRP A 84 2.95 -0.44 -13.08
C TRP A 84 4.39 -0.51 -12.56
N THR A 85 5.05 0.67 -12.40
CA THR A 85 6.45 0.80 -11.95
C THR A 85 6.62 1.47 -10.60
N HIS A 86 5.56 1.56 -9.79
CA HIS A 86 5.57 2.32 -8.53
C HIS A 86 5.89 3.82 -8.73
N THR A 87 5.54 4.38 -9.89
CA THR A 87 5.67 5.82 -10.13
C THR A 87 4.49 6.54 -9.49
N PRO A 88 4.72 7.52 -8.58
CA PRO A 88 3.64 8.27 -7.99
C PRO A 88 2.76 8.95 -9.06
N PRO A 89 1.43 8.87 -8.98
CA PRO A 89 0.50 9.51 -9.93
C PRO A 89 0.76 10.98 -10.17
N THR A 90 1.19 11.73 -9.16
CA THR A 90 1.55 13.15 -9.28
C THR A 90 2.68 13.45 -10.28
N LYS A 91 3.43 12.42 -10.69
CA LYS A 91 4.49 12.52 -11.70
C LYS A 91 4.03 12.07 -13.10
N LEU A 92 2.78 11.65 -13.23
CA LEU A 92 2.21 11.16 -14.48
C LEU A 92 1.26 12.20 -15.09
N THR A 93 1.12 12.16 -16.42
CA THR A 93 0.02 12.85 -17.08
C THR A 93 -1.27 12.02 -16.92
N PRO A 94 -2.48 12.61 -17.06
CA PRO A 94 -3.72 11.84 -16.97
C PRO A 94 -3.75 10.61 -17.89
N THR A 95 -3.23 10.74 -19.10
CA THR A 95 -3.18 9.63 -20.08
C THR A 95 -2.19 8.54 -19.66
N THR A 96 -1.02 8.92 -19.14
CA THR A 96 -0.02 7.94 -18.70
C THR A 96 -0.46 7.26 -17.40
N GLU A 97 -1.14 7.95 -16.50
CA GLU A 97 -1.74 7.37 -15.30
C GLU A 97 -2.84 6.35 -15.66
N ASP A 98 -3.74 6.70 -16.59
CA ASP A 98 -4.78 5.81 -17.10
C ASP A 98 -4.19 4.51 -17.68
N THR A 99 -3.16 4.64 -18.52
CA THR A 99 -2.44 3.49 -19.10
C THR A 99 -1.71 2.67 -18.03
N ASP A 100 -1.13 3.30 -17.01
CA ASP A 100 -0.43 2.65 -15.91
C ASP A 100 -1.37 1.75 -15.11
N LEU A 101 -2.55 2.28 -14.76
CA LEU A 101 -3.63 1.54 -14.09
C LEU A 101 -4.10 0.35 -14.93
N GLU A 102 -4.35 0.55 -16.22
CA GLU A 102 -4.82 -0.49 -17.14
C GLU A 102 -3.82 -1.63 -17.27
N ARG A 103 -2.53 -1.31 -17.44
CA ARG A 103 -1.47 -2.31 -17.54
C ARG A 103 -1.34 -3.15 -16.28
N ALA A 104 -1.38 -2.50 -15.11
CA ALA A 104 -1.31 -3.20 -13.82
C ALA A 104 -2.55 -4.09 -13.62
N ASN A 105 -3.76 -3.60 -13.90
CA ASN A 105 -4.99 -4.38 -13.86
C ASN A 105 -4.92 -5.63 -14.76
N TYR A 106 -4.41 -5.46 -15.98
CA TYR A 106 -4.24 -6.59 -16.90
C TYR A 106 -3.28 -7.65 -16.36
N ALA A 107 -2.14 -7.22 -15.80
CA ALA A 107 -1.17 -8.14 -15.21
C ALA A 107 -1.76 -8.92 -14.03
N ILE A 108 -2.50 -8.24 -13.14
CA ILE A 108 -3.15 -8.86 -11.97
C ILE A 108 -4.24 -9.84 -12.43
N GLN A 109 -5.08 -9.45 -13.38
CA GLN A 109 -6.13 -10.32 -13.91
C GLN A 109 -5.54 -11.58 -14.58
N ARG A 110 -4.44 -11.43 -15.32
CA ARG A 110 -3.72 -12.55 -15.93
C ARG A 110 -3.14 -13.50 -14.87
N LEU A 111 -2.67 -12.96 -13.75
CA LEU A 111 -2.08 -13.73 -12.66
C LEU A 111 -3.12 -14.47 -11.83
N SER A 112 -4.18 -13.78 -11.41
CA SER A 112 -5.15 -14.26 -10.42
C SER A 112 -6.47 -14.79 -11.03
N GLY A 113 -6.76 -14.44 -12.28
CA GLY A 113 -8.07 -14.69 -12.92
C GLY A 113 -9.20 -13.79 -12.41
N ILE A 114 -8.93 -12.86 -11.50
CA ILE A 114 -9.94 -12.03 -10.81
C ILE A 114 -9.75 -10.55 -11.20
N SER A 115 -10.88 -9.85 -11.43
CA SER A 115 -10.85 -8.40 -11.62
C SER A 115 -10.44 -7.68 -10.35
N VAL A 116 -9.52 -6.73 -10.48
CA VAL A 116 -9.00 -5.91 -9.37
C VAL A 116 -10.13 -5.07 -8.77
N LYS A 117 -10.16 -4.98 -7.45
CA LYS A 117 -11.16 -4.20 -6.71
C LYS A 117 -10.56 -3.07 -5.90
N GLY A 118 -9.34 -3.24 -5.41
CA GLY A 118 -8.63 -2.30 -4.57
C GLY A 118 -7.45 -1.65 -5.28
N TYR A 119 -7.21 -0.40 -4.94
CA TYR A 119 -6.04 0.37 -5.36
C TYR A 119 -5.30 0.92 -4.15
N ARG A 120 -4.00 1.02 -4.27
CA ARG A 120 -3.15 1.83 -3.40
C ARG A 120 -2.15 2.58 -4.26
N SER A 121 -2.08 3.89 -4.07
CA SER A 121 -1.16 4.72 -4.83
C SER A 121 0.28 4.48 -4.43
N PRO A 122 1.20 4.34 -5.38
CA PRO A 122 2.64 4.45 -5.09
C PRO A 122 2.97 5.70 -4.27
N SER A 123 3.68 5.50 -3.16
CA SER A 123 4.03 6.56 -2.20
C SER A 123 2.83 7.27 -1.57
N TRP A 124 1.62 6.72 -1.69
CA TRP A 124 0.35 7.27 -1.20
C TRP A 124 0.05 8.69 -1.74
N ASP A 125 0.48 8.96 -2.94
CA ASP A 125 0.45 10.29 -3.54
C ASP A 125 -0.46 10.30 -4.78
N LEU A 126 -1.68 10.80 -4.63
CA LEU A 126 -2.70 10.85 -5.68
C LEU A 126 -2.55 12.09 -6.55
N SER A 127 -2.76 11.95 -7.85
CA SER A 127 -2.95 13.08 -8.76
C SER A 127 -4.35 13.68 -8.63
N PRO A 128 -4.60 14.89 -9.18
CA PRO A 128 -5.97 15.43 -9.27
C PRO A 128 -6.95 14.56 -10.07
N HIS A 129 -6.44 13.61 -10.84
CA HIS A 129 -7.24 12.76 -11.74
C HIS A 129 -7.45 11.35 -11.22
N THR A 130 -6.66 10.89 -10.23
CA THR A 130 -6.65 9.51 -9.74
C THR A 130 -8.05 9.03 -9.36
N ILE A 131 -8.80 9.77 -8.55
CA ILE A 131 -10.13 9.34 -8.09
C ILE A 131 -11.09 9.08 -9.27
N GLN A 132 -11.08 9.97 -10.27
CA GLN A 132 -11.92 9.79 -11.46
C GLN A 132 -11.50 8.59 -12.30
N LEU A 133 -10.19 8.35 -12.42
CA LEU A 133 -9.65 7.18 -13.12
C LEU A 133 -9.98 5.88 -12.40
N LEU A 134 -9.90 5.85 -11.07
CA LEU A 134 -10.29 4.67 -10.29
C LEU A 134 -11.76 4.32 -10.48
N ILE A 135 -12.65 5.33 -10.48
CA ILE A 135 -14.08 5.15 -10.77
C ILE A 135 -14.28 4.63 -12.20
N LYS A 136 -13.59 5.21 -13.19
CA LYS A 136 -13.64 4.79 -14.60
C LYS A 136 -13.27 3.32 -14.75
N HIS A 137 -12.25 2.84 -14.04
CA HIS A 137 -11.78 1.45 -14.08
C HIS A 137 -12.57 0.50 -13.18
N GLY A 138 -13.58 0.98 -12.45
CA GLY A 138 -14.48 0.15 -11.64
C GLY A 138 -13.86 -0.36 -10.34
N PHE A 139 -12.89 0.38 -9.78
CA PHE A 139 -12.40 0.10 -8.44
C PHE A 139 -13.49 0.33 -7.39
N LEU A 140 -13.51 -0.48 -6.34
CA LEU A 140 -14.44 -0.35 -5.24
C LEU A 140 -13.86 0.48 -4.11
N TYR A 141 -12.56 0.41 -3.91
CA TYR A 141 -11.88 1.15 -2.86
C TYR A 141 -10.47 1.60 -3.27
N ASP A 142 -10.04 2.69 -2.65
CA ASP A 142 -8.68 3.17 -2.55
C ASP A 142 -8.18 3.04 -1.11
N SER A 143 -6.88 2.95 -0.91
CA SER A 143 -6.23 2.92 0.39
C SER A 143 -4.97 3.76 0.37
N SER A 144 -5.13 5.07 0.10
CA SER A 144 -4.02 6.00 -0.10
C SER A 144 -4.13 7.29 0.71
N MET A 145 -5.30 7.59 1.30
CA MET A 145 -5.54 8.85 1.99
C MET A 145 -5.75 8.69 3.50
N MET A 146 -5.52 9.78 4.23
CA MET A 146 -5.46 9.84 5.70
C MET A 146 -6.54 10.75 6.28
N GLY A 147 -7.73 10.80 5.67
CA GLY A 147 -8.82 11.69 6.09
C GLY A 147 -9.63 11.20 7.30
N ASN A 148 -9.33 10.00 7.82
CA ASN A 148 -9.89 9.44 9.04
C ASN A 148 -8.93 8.40 9.63
N ASP A 149 -9.04 8.11 10.91
CA ASP A 149 -8.21 7.11 11.58
C ASP A 149 -8.80 5.69 11.46
N HIS A 150 -10.10 5.56 11.78
CA HIS A 150 -10.71 4.26 12.04
C HIS A 150 -11.96 3.96 11.20
N HIS A 151 -12.42 4.93 10.40
CA HIS A 151 -13.64 4.75 9.63
C HIS A 151 -13.40 4.94 8.14
N PRO A 152 -13.71 3.94 7.30
CA PRO A 152 -13.76 4.13 5.86
C PRO A 152 -14.72 5.27 5.50
N TYR A 153 -14.36 6.03 4.48
CA TYR A 153 -15.16 7.16 4.04
C TYR A 153 -15.27 7.23 2.51
N ARG A 154 -16.21 8.01 2.01
CA ARG A 154 -16.36 8.21 0.57
C ARG A 154 -15.31 9.20 0.08
N ALA A 155 -14.51 8.80 -0.90
CA ALA A 155 -13.55 9.67 -1.56
C ALA A 155 -14.27 10.86 -2.23
N ARG A 156 -13.58 11.99 -2.31
CA ARG A 156 -14.03 13.18 -3.04
C ARG A 156 -13.08 13.47 -4.18
N TYR A 157 -13.53 14.23 -5.15
CA TYR A 157 -12.71 14.79 -6.22
C TYR A 157 -13.08 16.25 -6.45
N GLU A 158 -12.22 16.99 -7.15
CA GLU A 158 -12.43 18.42 -7.43
C GLU A 158 -12.54 19.31 -6.19
N ASP A 159 -11.87 18.97 -5.11
CA ASP A 159 -11.65 19.91 -4.00
C ASP A 159 -10.92 21.15 -4.54
N LYS A 160 -11.38 22.35 -4.18
CA LYS A 160 -10.85 23.64 -4.69
C LYS A 160 -10.39 24.52 -3.55
N ILE A 161 -9.25 25.18 -3.76
CA ILE A 161 -8.77 26.22 -2.85
C ILE A 161 -9.24 27.57 -3.42
N ALA A 162 -10.06 28.30 -2.67
CA ALA A 162 -10.51 29.64 -3.03
C ALA A 162 -9.35 30.64 -2.95
N GLN A 163 -9.54 31.86 -3.50
CA GLN A 163 -8.48 32.89 -3.52
C GLN A 163 -8.03 33.30 -2.11
N ASP A 164 -8.89 33.22 -1.12
CA ASP A 164 -8.62 33.49 0.30
C ASP A 164 -7.98 32.32 1.04
N GLY A 165 -7.71 31.20 0.33
CA GLY A 165 -7.12 29.98 0.89
C GLY A 165 -8.13 29.02 1.52
N VAL A 166 -9.41 29.31 1.52
CA VAL A 166 -10.45 28.43 2.05
C VAL A 166 -10.64 27.22 1.12
N LEU A 167 -10.59 26.02 1.71
CA LEU A 167 -10.85 24.77 1.00
C LEU A 167 -12.37 24.56 0.82
N GLN A 168 -12.78 24.41 -0.43
CA GLN A 168 -14.13 24.02 -0.82
C GLN A 168 -14.14 22.55 -1.21
N PHE A 169 -14.86 21.75 -0.44
CA PHE A 169 -14.94 20.31 -0.70
C PHE A 169 -15.73 20.01 -1.97
N GLY A 170 -15.17 19.17 -2.80
CA GLY A 170 -15.83 18.61 -3.97
C GLY A 170 -16.87 17.54 -3.63
N PRO A 171 -17.57 16.99 -4.63
CA PRO A 171 -18.59 15.99 -4.41
C PRO A 171 -17.98 14.66 -3.91
N LYS A 172 -18.71 13.99 -3.02
CA LYS A 172 -18.42 12.61 -2.61
C LYS A 172 -18.76 11.64 -3.73
N THR A 173 -17.97 10.59 -3.84
CA THR A 173 -18.16 9.50 -4.81
C THR A 173 -18.63 8.21 -4.13
N ASP A 174 -18.83 7.15 -4.91
CA ASP A 174 -19.09 5.81 -4.39
C ASP A 174 -17.79 5.03 -4.10
N LEU A 175 -16.63 5.55 -4.52
CA LEU A 175 -15.33 4.97 -4.17
C LEU A 175 -15.10 5.09 -2.66
N ILE A 176 -14.80 3.97 -2.03
CA ILE A 176 -14.52 3.93 -0.59
C ILE A 176 -13.03 4.15 -0.38
N GLU A 177 -12.70 5.06 0.52
CA GLU A 177 -11.36 5.21 1.04
C GLU A 177 -11.19 4.35 2.30
N MET A 178 -10.24 3.43 2.26
CA MET A 178 -9.80 2.66 3.42
C MET A 178 -8.63 3.40 4.06
N PRO A 179 -8.85 4.11 5.17
CA PRO A 179 -7.86 5.04 5.70
C PRO A 179 -6.56 4.34 6.09
N ILE A 180 -5.47 5.03 5.83
CA ILE A 180 -4.10 4.63 6.17
C ILE A 180 -3.45 5.69 7.04
N SER A 181 -2.31 5.37 7.62
CA SER A 181 -1.49 6.32 8.37
C SER A 181 -0.01 5.95 8.26
N TRP A 182 0.86 6.94 8.09
CA TRP A 182 2.31 6.73 8.17
C TRP A 182 2.78 6.13 9.49
N THR A 183 2.01 6.30 10.57
CA THR A 183 2.31 5.66 11.86
C THR A 183 2.00 4.17 11.89
N LEU A 184 1.19 3.68 10.93
CA LEU A 184 0.82 2.26 10.78
C LEU A 184 1.53 1.59 9.60
N ASP A 185 2.58 2.24 9.08
CA ASP A 185 3.44 1.76 7.99
C ASP A 185 4.81 1.37 8.54
N ASP A 186 5.36 0.25 8.07
CA ASP A 186 6.68 -0.22 8.48
C ASP A 186 7.84 0.57 7.85
N TYR A 187 7.62 1.16 6.67
CA TYR A 187 8.66 1.82 5.88
C TYR A 187 9.31 3.02 6.60
N PRO A 188 8.55 4.01 7.14
CA PRO A 188 9.14 5.15 7.83
C PRO A 188 9.98 4.78 9.06
N TYR A 189 9.60 3.69 9.73
CA TYR A 189 10.29 3.25 10.95
C TYR A 189 11.57 2.47 10.66
N PHE A 190 11.59 1.65 9.61
CA PHE A 190 12.64 0.65 9.47
C PHE A 190 13.54 0.87 8.27
N GLU A 191 13.11 1.64 7.27
CA GLU A 191 13.89 1.76 6.05
C GLU A 191 14.89 2.91 6.13
N PHE A 192 16.14 2.59 5.86
CA PHE A 192 17.21 3.58 5.76
C PHE A 192 17.48 3.88 4.28
N VAL A 193 17.21 5.11 3.87
CA VAL A 193 17.49 5.58 2.51
C VAL A 193 18.44 6.75 2.57
N ARG A 194 19.51 6.68 1.81
CA ARG A 194 20.45 7.78 1.62
C ARG A 194 20.55 8.12 0.14
N THR A 195 20.28 9.37 -0.18
CA THR A 195 20.53 9.97 -1.50
C THR A 195 21.54 11.09 -1.36
N GLU A 196 21.87 11.78 -2.45
CA GLU A 196 22.75 12.96 -2.40
C GLU A 196 22.17 14.11 -1.56
N THR A 197 20.84 14.23 -1.52
CA THR A 197 20.14 15.37 -0.91
C THR A 197 19.30 15.01 0.31
N THR A 198 19.08 13.71 0.59
CA THR A 198 18.13 13.28 1.63
C THR A 198 18.65 12.05 2.36
N ILE A 199 18.38 12.01 3.67
CA ILE A 199 18.55 10.82 4.50
C ILE A 199 17.19 10.53 5.16
N LEU A 200 16.63 9.32 4.90
CA LEU A 200 15.56 8.75 5.69
C LEU A 200 16.22 7.84 6.74
N PRO A 201 16.20 8.21 8.04
CA PRO A 201 17.03 7.56 9.04
C PRO A 201 16.55 6.15 9.41
N GLY A 202 15.25 5.85 9.41
CA GLY A 202 14.70 4.53 9.73
C GLY A 202 15.35 3.83 10.92
N LEU A 203 15.49 2.50 10.84
CA LEU A 203 16.24 1.67 11.79
C LEU A 203 15.73 1.72 13.24
N SER A 204 14.43 1.95 13.43
CA SER A 204 13.79 1.93 14.76
C SER A 204 13.87 0.55 15.40
N ILE A 205 13.80 0.51 16.73
CA ILE A 205 13.69 -0.73 17.49
C ILE A 205 12.31 -1.35 17.24
N ALA A 206 12.28 -2.59 16.78
CA ALA A 206 11.03 -3.26 16.36
C ALA A 206 9.97 -3.32 17.48
N GLU A 207 10.37 -3.62 18.72
CA GLU A 207 9.48 -3.66 19.87
C GLU A 207 8.78 -2.32 20.17
N ASN A 208 9.50 -1.19 19.97
CA ASN A 208 8.90 0.14 20.16
C ASN A 208 7.86 0.44 19.07
N VAL A 209 8.11 -0.01 17.83
CA VAL A 209 7.15 0.13 16.73
C VAL A 209 5.91 -0.73 16.99
N LEU A 210 6.09 -1.99 17.41
CA LEU A 210 4.97 -2.84 17.80
C LEU A 210 4.14 -2.20 18.91
N LYS A 211 4.80 -1.58 19.90
CA LYS A 211 4.08 -0.89 20.97
C LYS A 211 3.20 0.24 20.43
N ASN A 212 3.72 1.08 19.52
CA ASN A 212 2.92 2.13 18.88
C ASN A 212 1.69 1.54 18.17
N TRP A 213 1.88 0.47 17.38
CA TRP A 213 0.80 -0.18 16.65
C TRP A 213 -0.27 -0.78 17.57
N VAL A 214 0.15 -1.39 18.69
CA VAL A 214 -0.78 -1.92 19.69
C VAL A 214 -1.51 -0.81 20.45
N ASP A 215 -0.85 0.32 20.69
CA ASP A 215 -1.47 1.48 21.34
C ASP A 215 -2.56 2.10 20.45
N ASP A 216 -2.34 2.23 19.13
CA ASP A 216 -3.35 2.69 18.17
C ASP A 216 -4.57 1.76 18.14
N PHE A 217 -4.34 0.45 18.07
CA PHE A 217 -5.43 -0.54 18.16
C PHE A 217 -6.18 -0.44 19.50
N SER A 218 -5.46 -0.25 20.60
CA SER A 218 -6.04 -0.11 21.94
C SER A 218 -6.86 1.17 22.07
N PHE A 219 -6.43 2.26 21.44
CA PHE A 219 -7.18 3.51 21.39
C PHE A 219 -8.49 3.30 20.62
N MET A 220 -8.44 2.77 19.38
CA MET A 220 -9.65 2.45 18.61
C MET A 220 -10.65 1.62 19.41
N ARG A 221 -10.18 0.57 20.10
CA ARG A 221 -11.06 -0.28 20.91
C ARG A 221 -11.71 0.42 22.11
N LYS A 222 -11.07 1.45 22.63
CA LYS A 222 -11.58 2.21 23.80
C LYS A 222 -12.55 3.32 23.39
N THR A 223 -12.37 3.91 22.23
CA THR A 223 -13.08 5.12 21.82
C THR A 223 -14.18 4.85 20.81
N GLU A 224 -14.05 3.79 20.00
CA GLU A 224 -14.99 3.51 18.91
C GLU A 224 -15.89 2.30 19.24
N THR A 225 -17.14 2.36 18.77
CA THR A 225 -18.07 1.22 18.85
C THR A 225 -17.79 0.17 17.77
N TRP A 226 -17.24 0.58 16.65
CA TRP A 226 -16.65 -0.26 15.58
C TRP A 226 -15.56 0.54 14.90
N GLY A 227 -14.64 -0.13 14.24
CA GLY A 227 -13.58 0.55 13.49
C GLY A 227 -12.73 -0.44 12.71
N VAL A 228 -11.95 0.12 11.80
CA VAL A 228 -10.96 -0.60 10.97
C VAL A 228 -9.61 0.07 11.14
N LEU A 229 -8.57 -0.70 11.40
CA LEU A 229 -7.18 -0.27 11.32
C LEU A 229 -6.51 -0.97 10.15
N THR A 230 -5.84 -0.20 9.29
CA THR A 230 -5.07 -0.74 8.17
C THR A 230 -3.58 -0.59 8.47
N TYR A 231 -2.91 -1.72 8.68
CA TYR A 231 -1.46 -1.77 8.76
C TYR A 231 -0.87 -2.01 7.38
N THR A 232 0.18 -1.27 7.06
CA THR A 232 0.91 -1.42 5.80
C THR A 232 2.31 -1.94 6.05
N PHE A 233 2.66 -3.00 5.34
CA PHE A 233 3.94 -3.65 5.44
C PHE A 233 4.57 -3.82 4.05
N HIS A 234 5.89 -3.78 4.01
CA HIS A 234 6.63 -4.04 2.78
C HIS A 234 7.46 -5.32 2.97
N PRO A 235 7.32 -6.36 2.14
CA PRO A 235 8.06 -7.60 2.30
C PRO A 235 9.58 -7.42 2.42
N PHE A 236 10.17 -6.45 1.71
CA PHE A 236 11.60 -6.17 1.82
C PHE A 236 11.98 -5.42 3.11
N VAL A 237 11.01 -4.87 3.84
CA VAL A 237 11.16 -4.17 5.12
C VAL A 237 10.85 -5.09 6.29
N ILE A 238 9.56 -5.45 6.48
CA ILE A 238 9.10 -6.26 7.62
C ILE A 238 9.63 -7.70 7.55
N GLY A 239 9.91 -8.22 6.35
CA GLY A 239 10.40 -9.58 6.14
C GLY A 239 11.81 -9.86 6.67
N ARG A 240 12.52 -8.85 7.22
CA ARG A 240 13.82 -9.04 7.89
C ARG A 240 13.65 -9.79 9.20
N GLY A 241 14.61 -10.70 9.53
CA GLY A 241 14.48 -11.69 10.61
C GLY A 241 14.00 -11.11 11.96
N HIS A 242 14.64 -10.05 12.45
CA HIS A 242 14.26 -9.44 13.73
C HIS A 242 12.91 -8.69 13.68
N ARG A 243 12.47 -8.24 12.50
CA ARG A 243 11.18 -7.57 12.31
C ARG A 243 10.03 -8.58 12.16
N MET A 244 10.31 -9.75 11.59
CA MET A 244 9.33 -10.86 11.54
C MET A 244 8.87 -11.34 12.93
N ILE A 245 9.63 -11.02 13.99
CA ILE A 245 9.24 -11.40 15.37
C ILE A 245 8.03 -10.58 15.85
N ILE A 246 7.89 -9.35 15.35
CA ILE A 246 6.80 -8.47 15.78
C ILE A 246 5.57 -8.55 14.87
N LEU A 247 5.70 -9.12 13.66
CA LEU A 247 4.58 -9.39 12.76
C LEU A 247 3.81 -10.63 13.22
#